data_8fa9beb296a71a5c0ec9f6b0d0f92a69
#
_entry.id   8fa9beb296a71a5c0ec9f6b0d0f92a69
#
_cell.length_a   1.000
_cell.length_b   1.000
_cell.length_c   1.000
_cell.angle_alpha   90.00
_cell.angle_beta   90.00
_cell.angle_gamma   90.00
#
_symmetry.space_group_name_H-M   'P 1'
#
loop_
_entity.id
_entity.type
_entity.pdbx_description
1 polymer ?
#
loop_
_entity_poly.entity_id
_entity_poly.type
_entity_poly.pdbx_seq_one_letter_code
_entity_poly.pdbx_strand_id
1 'polypeptide(L)'
;MNIERLRNILSYNEKHSQDIKDTLKVFCQKLGIDSFDDVRNILQIIRHVLSNQNLLAIQLPLKDKEIGGFIYRGNTFSYLVCNSALPVVTSNFAFCHELYHAFFPIKGETCTMQVDYFNTEEESMANYFAANILMPETVFIKMFKKFKKEDDILTTV
;
A
#
# COMPACT_ATOMS: atom_id res chain seq x y z
N MET A 1 17.13 4.17 11.56
CA MET A 1 16.03 3.23 11.88
C MET A 1 16.50 2.37 13.05
N ASN A 2 15.70 2.24 14.14
CA ASN A 2 16.08 1.50 15.35
C ASN A 2 15.94 -0.01 15.08
N ILE A 3 16.94 -0.82 15.52
CA ILE A 3 16.95 -2.30 15.35
C ILE A 3 15.74 -2.96 16.02
N GLU A 4 15.31 -2.45 17.16
CA GLU A 4 14.14 -2.92 17.89
C GLU A 4 12.86 -2.74 17.08
N ARG A 5 12.72 -1.60 16.42
CA ARG A 5 11.61 -1.30 15.50
C ARG A 5 11.58 -2.26 14.30
N LEU A 6 12.75 -2.58 13.74
CA LEU A 6 12.87 -3.57 12.67
C LEU A 6 12.45 -4.97 13.12
N ARG A 7 12.89 -5.40 14.31
CA ARG A 7 12.49 -6.70 14.86
C ARG A 7 10.98 -6.79 15.07
N ASN A 8 10.36 -5.74 15.58
CA ASN A 8 8.91 -5.68 15.78
C ASN A 8 8.16 -5.78 14.46
N ILE A 9 8.62 -5.08 13.41
CA ILE A 9 8.04 -5.16 12.06
C ILE A 9 8.17 -6.57 11.50
N LEU A 10 9.34 -7.23 11.60
CA LEU A 10 9.56 -8.58 11.10
C LEU A 10 8.70 -9.61 11.84
N SER A 11 8.65 -9.53 13.16
CA SER A 11 7.82 -10.40 14.00
C SER A 11 6.32 -10.23 13.69
N TYR A 12 5.86 -9.01 13.45
CA TYR A 12 4.50 -8.75 13.02
C TYR A 12 4.22 -9.38 11.64
N ASN A 13 5.13 -9.23 10.69
CA ASN A 13 5.03 -9.82 9.36
C ASN A 13 4.89 -11.34 9.40
N GLU A 14 5.70 -12.01 10.20
CA GLU A 14 5.64 -13.47 10.35
C GLU A 14 4.29 -13.93 10.90
N LYS A 15 3.77 -13.23 11.92
CA LYS A 15 2.49 -13.55 12.56
C LYS A 15 1.29 -13.32 11.63
N HIS A 16 1.30 -12.25 10.84
CA HIS A 16 0.15 -11.82 10.03
C HIS A 16 0.31 -12.08 8.53
N SER A 17 1.37 -12.78 8.12
CA SER A 17 1.65 -13.01 6.70
C SER A 17 0.51 -13.70 5.95
N GLN A 18 -0.22 -14.60 6.61
CA GLN A 18 -1.36 -15.29 5.99
C GLN A 18 -2.54 -14.35 5.84
N ASP A 19 -2.86 -13.56 6.85
CA ASP A 19 -3.97 -12.58 6.82
C ASP A 19 -3.74 -11.54 5.72
N ILE A 20 -2.49 -11.09 5.54
CA ILE A 20 -2.10 -10.17 4.47
C ILE A 20 -2.30 -10.82 3.09
N LYS A 21 -1.88 -12.07 2.91
CA LYS A 21 -2.06 -12.81 1.65
C LYS A 21 -3.53 -13.00 1.30
N ASP A 22 -4.34 -13.34 2.29
CA ASP A 22 -5.78 -13.50 2.11
C ASP A 22 -6.46 -12.17 1.77
N THR A 23 -6.08 -11.09 2.44
CA THR A 23 -6.53 -9.73 2.15
C THR A 23 -6.17 -9.30 0.72
N LEU A 24 -4.93 -9.52 0.29
CA LEU A 24 -4.48 -9.22 -1.08
C LEU A 24 -5.23 -10.05 -2.12
N LYS A 25 -5.49 -11.32 -1.84
CA LYS A 25 -6.27 -12.21 -2.72
C LYS A 25 -7.70 -11.70 -2.90
N VAL A 26 -8.37 -11.32 -1.82
CA VAL A 26 -9.72 -10.70 -1.88
C VAL A 26 -9.67 -9.41 -2.68
N PHE A 27 -8.64 -8.60 -2.51
CA PHE A 27 -8.48 -7.37 -3.26
C PHE A 27 -8.24 -7.63 -4.76
N CYS A 28 -7.38 -8.58 -5.14
CA CYS A 28 -7.19 -8.99 -6.53
C CYS A 28 -8.52 -9.43 -7.18
N GLN A 29 -9.31 -10.23 -6.47
CA GLN A 29 -10.64 -10.64 -6.96
C GLN A 29 -11.56 -9.45 -7.22
N LYS A 30 -11.57 -8.44 -6.33
CA LYS A 30 -12.35 -7.20 -6.53
C LYS A 30 -11.86 -6.37 -7.71
N LEU A 31 -10.58 -6.45 -8.04
CA LEU A 31 -9.99 -5.79 -9.22
C LEU A 31 -10.15 -6.60 -10.50
N GLY A 32 -10.54 -7.87 -10.42
CA GLY A 32 -10.61 -8.77 -11.58
C GLY A 32 -9.23 -9.15 -12.13
N ILE A 33 -8.20 -9.22 -11.26
CA ILE A 33 -6.85 -9.64 -11.60
C ILE A 33 -6.44 -10.88 -10.79
N ASP A 34 -5.54 -11.69 -11.33
CA ASP A 34 -5.09 -12.92 -10.66
C ASP A 34 -4.02 -12.63 -9.59
N SER A 35 -3.07 -11.74 -9.89
CA SER A 35 -2.02 -11.33 -8.96
C SER A 35 -1.46 -9.95 -9.33
N PHE A 36 -0.60 -9.39 -8.46
CA PHE A 36 0.14 -8.15 -8.75
C PHE A 36 1.47 -8.39 -9.45
N ASP A 37 1.92 -9.64 -9.59
CA ASP A 37 3.28 -9.98 -9.98
C ASP A 37 3.66 -9.54 -11.40
N ASP A 38 2.70 -9.58 -12.33
CA ASP A 38 2.92 -9.27 -13.75
C ASP A 38 2.19 -8.00 -14.20
N VAL A 39 1.59 -7.26 -13.28
CA VAL A 39 0.77 -6.10 -13.62
C VAL A 39 1.63 -4.84 -13.73
N ARG A 40 1.83 -4.39 -14.97
CA ARG A 40 2.41 -3.05 -15.22
C ARG A 40 1.36 -1.98 -14.96
N ASN A 41 1.79 -0.87 -14.34
CA ASN A 41 0.90 0.28 -14.06
C ASN A 41 -0.29 -0.07 -13.15
N ILE A 42 -0.07 -0.94 -12.16
CA ILE A 42 -1.10 -1.37 -11.21
C ILE A 42 -1.93 -0.21 -10.65
N LEU A 43 -1.30 0.92 -10.34
CA LEU A 43 -1.99 2.08 -9.79
C LEU A 43 -3.00 2.70 -10.76
N GLN A 44 -2.77 2.61 -12.07
CA GLN A 44 -3.73 3.07 -13.08
C GLN A 44 -4.94 2.13 -13.16
N ILE A 45 -4.70 0.82 -13.09
CA ILE A 45 -5.77 -0.18 -13.08
C ILE A 45 -6.63 0.00 -11.84
N ILE A 46 -6.01 0.15 -10.68
CA ILE A 46 -6.71 0.40 -9.42
C ILE A 46 -7.59 1.65 -9.53
N ARG A 47 -7.04 2.77 -9.98
CA ARG A 47 -7.80 4.02 -10.15
C ARG A 47 -9.00 3.87 -11.09
N HIS A 48 -8.83 3.12 -12.18
CA HIS A 48 -9.92 2.85 -13.11
C HIS A 48 -11.05 2.02 -12.47
N VAL A 49 -10.70 0.97 -11.74
CA VAL A 49 -11.69 0.13 -11.04
C VAL A 49 -12.41 0.90 -9.94
N LEU A 50 -11.68 1.74 -9.19
CA LEU A 50 -12.27 2.57 -8.13
C LEU A 50 -13.34 3.51 -8.66
N SER A 51 -13.12 4.14 -9.83
CA SER A 51 -14.09 5.05 -10.42
C SER A 51 -15.44 4.37 -10.71
N ASN A 52 -15.42 3.08 -11.00
CA ASN A 52 -16.63 2.26 -11.23
C ASN A 52 -17.33 1.85 -9.91
N GLN A 53 -16.71 2.09 -8.75
CA GLN A 53 -17.22 1.71 -7.44
C GLN A 53 -17.61 2.91 -6.56
N ASN A 54 -17.86 4.07 -7.17
CA ASN A 54 -18.17 5.33 -6.49
C ASN A 54 -17.06 5.80 -5.51
N LEU A 55 -15.83 5.38 -5.75
CA LEU A 55 -14.65 5.80 -5.02
C LEU A 55 -13.70 6.54 -5.97
N LEU A 56 -13.60 7.86 -5.80
CA LEU A 56 -12.78 8.71 -6.65
C LEU A 56 -11.41 8.96 -6.03
N ALA A 57 -10.36 8.58 -6.74
CA ALA A 57 -8.99 8.88 -6.34
C ALA A 57 -8.58 10.28 -6.81
N ILE A 58 -8.25 11.17 -5.88
CA ILE A 58 -7.91 12.57 -6.13
C ILE A 58 -6.49 12.84 -5.65
N GLN A 59 -5.72 13.58 -6.43
CA GLN A 59 -4.41 14.09 -6.03
C GLN A 59 -4.49 15.59 -5.78
N LEU A 60 -4.18 16.01 -4.55
CA LEU A 60 -4.17 17.42 -4.14
C LEU A 60 -2.84 17.78 -3.50
N PRO A 61 -2.27 18.96 -3.79
CA PRO A 61 -1.08 19.43 -3.10
C PRO A 61 -1.46 19.96 -1.71
N LEU A 62 -1.38 19.10 -0.70
CA LEU A 62 -1.66 19.49 0.67
C LEU A 62 -0.49 20.29 1.23
N LYS A 63 -0.80 21.31 2.06
CA LYS A 63 0.22 22.15 2.71
C LYS A 63 0.98 21.37 3.78
N ASP A 64 0.26 20.52 4.51
CA ASP A 64 0.84 19.67 5.54
C ASP A 64 1.48 18.44 4.88
N LYS A 65 2.80 18.31 5.04
CA LYS A 65 3.58 17.20 4.49
C LYS A 65 3.57 15.94 5.37
N GLU A 66 3.03 16.03 6.58
CA GLU A 66 2.83 14.87 7.44
C GLU A 66 1.61 14.05 7.02
N ILE A 67 0.66 14.69 6.32
CA ILE A 67 -0.51 14.02 5.77
C ILE A 67 -0.16 13.43 4.40
N GLY A 68 -0.07 12.11 4.32
CA GLY A 68 0.14 11.36 3.06
C GLY A 68 -1.11 11.25 2.22
N GLY A 69 -2.24 10.98 2.85
CA GLY A 69 -3.54 10.83 2.25
C GLY A 69 -4.64 10.72 3.29
N PHE A 70 -5.87 10.62 2.84
CA PHE A 70 -7.03 10.32 3.68
C PHE A 70 -8.22 9.87 2.85
N ILE A 71 -9.18 9.21 3.49
CA ILE A 71 -10.46 8.86 2.89
C ILE A 71 -11.55 9.75 3.46
N TYR A 72 -12.34 10.33 2.56
CA TYR A 72 -13.59 10.98 2.90
C TYR A 72 -14.76 10.16 2.37
N ARG A 73 -15.69 9.79 3.25
CA ARG A 73 -16.87 9.00 2.90
C ARG A 73 -18.09 9.94 2.82
N GLY A 74 -18.52 10.22 1.60
CA GLY A 74 -19.75 10.96 1.33
C GLY A 74 -20.94 10.02 1.12
N ASN A 75 -22.14 10.58 1.04
CA ASN A 75 -23.38 9.80 0.85
C ASN A 75 -23.47 9.10 -0.51
N THR A 76 -22.94 9.74 -1.56
CA THR A 76 -23.04 9.23 -2.95
C THR A 76 -21.68 8.73 -3.44
N PHE A 77 -20.63 9.47 -3.14
CA PHE A 77 -19.25 9.15 -3.51
C PHE A 77 -18.34 9.23 -2.31
N SER A 78 -17.35 8.36 -2.30
CA SER A 78 -16.21 8.47 -1.39
C SER A 78 -15.00 8.98 -2.16
N TYR A 79 -14.10 9.68 -1.47
CA TYR A 79 -12.89 10.25 -2.05
C TYR A 79 -11.68 9.70 -1.31
N LEU A 80 -10.75 9.13 -2.08
CA LEU A 80 -9.42 8.80 -1.61
C LEU A 80 -8.49 9.93 -2.07
N VAL A 81 -8.06 10.74 -1.11
CA VAL A 81 -7.22 11.92 -1.38
C VAL A 81 -5.77 11.58 -1.08
N CYS A 82 -4.88 11.86 -2.03
CA CYS A 82 -3.44 11.68 -1.88
C CYS A 82 -2.72 13.02 -2.00
N ASN A 83 -1.71 13.21 -1.15
CA ASN A 83 -0.91 14.42 -1.16
C ASN A 83 0.10 14.40 -2.31
N SER A 84 -0.17 15.19 -3.36
CA SER A 84 0.73 15.32 -4.52
C SER A 84 1.93 16.24 -4.28
N ALA A 85 2.02 16.93 -3.13
CA ALA A 85 3.19 17.70 -2.74
C ALA A 85 4.33 16.83 -2.17
N LEU A 86 4.07 15.55 -1.91
CA LEU A 86 5.06 14.58 -1.47
C LEU A 86 5.82 13.96 -2.65
N PRO A 87 7.02 13.39 -2.42
CA PRO A 87 7.70 12.59 -3.43
C PRO A 87 6.80 11.48 -3.98
N VAL A 88 6.94 11.17 -5.28
CA VAL A 88 6.07 10.19 -5.97
C VAL A 88 5.98 8.85 -5.25
N VAL A 89 7.10 8.35 -4.73
CA VAL A 89 7.13 7.07 -4.00
C VAL A 89 6.28 7.15 -2.73
N THR A 90 6.42 8.24 -1.96
CA THR A 90 5.65 8.45 -0.73
C THR A 90 4.16 8.64 -1.02
N SER A 91 3.82 9.40 -2.06
CA SER A 91 2.44 9.61 -2.49
C SER A 91 1.78 8.30 -2.98
N ASN A 92 2.52 7.46 -3.71
CA ASN A 92 2.03 6.15 -4.14
C ASN A 92 1.83 5.19 -2.96
N PHE A 93 2.76 5.23 -1.98
CA PHE A 93 2.62 4.43 -0.76
C PHE A 93 1.37 4.85 0.03
N ALA A 94 1.19 6.16 0.25
CA ALA A 94 0.01 6.70 0.91
C ALA A 94 -1.28 6.32 0.18
N PHE A 95 -1.29 6.36 -1.16
CA PHE A 95 -2.43 5.90 -1.96
C PHE A 95 -2.79 4.45 -1.68
N CYS A 96 -1.81 3.55 -1.70
CA CYS A 96 -2.05 2.12 -1.43
C CYS A 96 -2.44 1.86 0.03
N HIS A 97 -1.92 2.64 0.97
CA HIS A 97 -2.28 2.59 2.37
C HIS A 97 -3.75 2.96 2.60
N GLU A 98 -4.18 4.10 2.09
CA GLU A 98 -5.57 4.55 2.16
C GLU A 98 -6.53 3.61 1.41
N LEU A 99 -6.04 2.94 0.37
CA LEU A 99 -6.80 1.94 -0.35
C LEU A 99 -7.20 0.76 0.54
N TYR A 100 -6.31 0.33 1.45
CA TYR A 100 -6.65 -0.68 2.44
C TYR A 100 -7.87 -0.24 3.27
N HIS A 101 -7.85 0.95 3.85
CA HIS A 101 -8.96 1.49 4.63
C HIS A 101 -10.24 1.68 3.81
N ALA A 102 -10.12 1.92 2.50
CA ALA A 102 -11.28 2.01 1.61
C ALA A 102 -12.00 0.68 1.45
N PHE A 103 -11.27 -0.42 1.31
CA PHE A 103 -11.81 -1.75 1.05
C PHE A 103 -12.09 -2.58 2.30
N PHE A 104 -11.40 -2.26 3.40
CA PHE A 104 -11.51 -2.95 4.69
C PHE A 104 -11.84 -1.96 5.81
N PRO A 105 -13.00 -1.25 5.73
CA PRO A 105 -13.34 -0.21 6.69
C PRO A 105 -13.62 -0.80 8.07
N ILE A 106 -13.15 -0.11 9.12
CA ILE A 106 -13.59 -0.36 10.48
C ILE A 106 -15.05 0.11 10.61
N LYS A 107 -15.87 -0.68 11.28
CA LYS A 107 -17.27 -0.29 11.54
C LYS A 107 -17.31 0.97 12.41
N GLY A 108 -17.88 2.03 11.88
CA GLY A 108 -18.15 3.28 12.61
C GLY A 108 -17.24 4.46 12.25
N GLU A 109 -16.22 4.29 11.43
CA GLU A 109 -15.38 5.40 10.99
C GLU A 109 -15.92 6.07 9.75
N THR A 110 -16.06 7.41 9.82
CA THR A 110 -16.51 8.26 8.71
C THR A 110 -15.35 8.98 7.99
N CYS A 111 -14.21 9.11 8.66
CA CYS A 111 -13.02 9.74 8.10
C CYS A 111 -11.78 9.18 8.79
N THR A 112 -10.83 8.69 8.01
CA THR A 112 -9.50 8.31 8.49
C THR A 112 -8.53 9.44 8.15
N MET A 113 -8.28 10.34 9.10
CA MET A 113 -7.10 11.21 9.07
C MET A 113 -6.20 10.74 10.18
N GLN A 114 -5.17 9.97 9.86
CA GLN A 114 -4.22 9.52 10.86
C GLN A 114 -2.82 10.02 10.57
N VAL A 115 -2.25 10.63 11.60
CA VAL A 115 -0.88 11.15 11.60
C VAL A 115 0.12 10.09 12.07
N ASP A 116 -0.34 8.96 12.64
CA ASP A 116 0.52 7.99 13.33
C ASP A 116 0.37 6.58 12.73
N TYR A 117 1.02 6.37 11.58
CA TYR A 117 0.98 5.14 10.77
C TYR A 117 1.49 3.85 11.46
N PHE A 118 1.78 3.87 12.76
CA PHE A 118 2.47 2.74 13.41
C PHE A 118 1.86 2.28 14.73
N ASN A 119 0.77 2.90 15.19
CA ASN A 119 0.30 2.67 16.56
C ASN A 119 -0.82 1.63 16.70
N THR A 120 -1.42 1.16 15.61
CA THR A 120 -2.48 0.16 15.64
C THR A 120 -2.14 -1.04 14.76
N GLU A 121 -2.74 -2.18 15.08
CA GLU A 121 -2.63 -3.39 14.26
C GLU A 121 -3.13 -3.15 12.84
N GLU A 122 -4.18 -2.36 12.70
CA GLU A 122 -4.78 -2.00 11.42
C GLU A 122 -3.87 -1.14 10.56
N GLU A 123 -3.24 -0.12 11.14
CA GLU A 123 -2.27 0.73 10.44
C GLU A 123 -1.07 -0.11 9.94
N SER A 124 -0.67 -1.09 10.74
CA SER A 124 0.37 -2.03 10.32
C SER A 124 -0.09 -2.88 9.15
N MET A 125 -1.34 -3.38 9.15
CA MET A 125 -1.93 -4.12 8.03
C MET A 125 -2.01 -3.26 6.77
N ALA A 126 -2.44 -2.00 6.88
CA ALA A 126 -2.50 -1.05 5.76
C ALA A 126 -1.10 -0.80 5.16
N ASN A 127 -0.08 -0.66 6.01
CA ASN A 127 1.30 -0.50 5.56
C ASN A 127 1.81 -1.74 4.82
N TYR A 128 1.53 -2.96 5.32
CA TYR A 128 1.93 -4.19 4.64
C TYR A 128 1.17 -4.41 3.35
N PHE A 129 -0.11 -4.10 3.33
CA PHE A 129 -0.92 -4.13 2.12
C PHE A 129 -0.33 -3.21 1.04
N ALA A 130 -0.02 -1.96 1.40
CA ALA A 130 0.61 -1.00 0.49
C ALA A 130 1.96 -1.50 -0.04
N ALA A 131 2.81 -2.02 0.85
CA ALA A 131 4.12 -2.55 0.48
C ALA A 131 4.00 -3.73 -0.51
N ASN A 132 3.08 -4.66 -0.29
CA ASN A 132 2.90 -5.82 -1.16
C ASN A 132 2.28 -5.48 -2.52
N ILE A 133 1.46 -4.43 -2.62
CA ILE A 133 0.98 -3.93 -3.92
C ILE A 133 2.12 -3.30 -4.72
N LEU A 134 2.93 -2.46 -4.08
CA LEU A 134 3.98 -1.70 -4.74
C LEU A 134 5.23 -2.54 -5.03
N MET A 135 5.49 -3.54 -4.18
CA MET A 135 6.64 -4.44 -4.28
C MET A 135 6.21 -5.86 -3.89
N PRO A 136 5.52 -6.60 -4.77
CA PRO A 136 5.18 -8.01 -4.52
C PRO A 136 6.40 -8.84 -4.17
N GLU A 137 6.26 -9.77 -3.22
CA GLU A 137 7.34 -10.61 -2.69
C GLU A 137 8.09 -11.35 -3.81
N THR A 138 7.37 -11.92 -4.76
CA THR A 138 7.91 -12.64 -5.92
C THR A 138 8.77 -11.75 -6.79
N VAL A 139 8.33 -10.51 -7.05
CA VAL A 139 9.08 -9.51 -7.83
C VAL A 139 10.33 -9.08 -7.08
N PHE A 140 10.20 -8.81 -5.76
CA PHE A 140 11.33 -8.44 -4.91
C PHE A 140 12.41 -9.53 -4.90
N ILE A 141 12.03 -10.81 -4.66
CA ILE A 141 12.97 -11.94 -4.63
C ILE A 141 13.67 -12.10 -5.98
N LYS A 142 12.93 -11.97 -7.09
CA LYS A 142 13.49 -12.07 -8.45
C LYS A 142 14.52 -10.97 -8.71
N MET A 143 14.22 -9.73 -8.34
CA MET A 143 15.15 -8.61 -8.47
C MET A 143 16.38 -8.77 -7.58
N PHE A 144 16.18 -9.14 -6.31
CA PHE A 144 17.26 -9.35 -5.35
C PHE A 144 18.25 -10.41 -5.83
N LYS A 145 17.75 -11.56 -6.34
CA LYS A 145 18.59 -12.62 -6.91
C LYS A 145 19.37 -12.16 -8.14
N LYS A 146 18.79 -11.27 -8.94
CA LYS A 146 19.47 -10.70 -10.10
C LYS A 146 20.65 -9.81 -9.67
N PHE A 147 20.41 -8.87 -8.74
CA PHE A 147 21.46 -7.97 -8.24
C PHE A 147 22.59 -8.74 -7.54
N LYS A 148 22.27 -9.76 -6.73
CA LYS A 148 23.28 -10.58 -6.08
C LYS A 148 24.20 -11.29 -7.09
N LYS A 149 23.67 -11.76 -8.21
CA LYS A 149 24.50 -12.36 -9.28
C LYS A 149 25.41 -11.34 -9.99
N GLU A 150 24.95 -10.09 -10.13
CA GLU A 150 25.75 -9.02 -10.72
C GLU A 150 26.90 -8.61 -9.79
N ASP A 151 26.68 -8.54 -8.47
CA ASP A 151 27.72 -8.26 -7.47
C ASP A 151 28.77 -9.39 -7.39
N ASP A 152 28.37 -10.65 -7.49
CA ASP A 152 29.29 -11.79 -7.52
C ASP A 152 30.20 -11.77 -8.76
N ILE A 153 29.75 -11.17 -9.89
CA ILE A 153 30.57 -10.99 -11.09
C ILE A 153 31.57 -9.86 -10.92
N LEU A 154 31.23 -8.78 -10.22
CA LEU A 154 32.09 -7.63 -9.98
C LEU A 154 33.19 -7.91 -8.94
N THR A 155 32.99 -8.89 -8.06
CA THR A 155 33.98 -9.30 -7.05
C THR A 155 34.98 -10.32 -7.57
N THR A 156 34.82 -10.81 -8.80
CA THR A 156 35.68 -11.84 -9.42
C THR A 156 36.65 -11.22 -10.46
N VAL A 157 36.74 -9.92 -10.58
CA VAL A 157 37.70 -9.13 -11.39
C VAL A 157 38.62 -8.39 -10.45
#